data_4d99e106dcd5d120aeb993ea907f0f9e
#
_entry.id   4d99e106dcd5d120aeb993ea907f0f9e
#
_cell.length_a   1.000
_cell.length_b   1.000
_cell.length_c   1.000
_cell.angle_alpha   90.00
_cell.angle_beta   90.00
_cell.angle_gamma   90.00
#
_symmetry.space_group_name_H-M   'P 1'
#
loop_
_entity.id
_entity.type
_entity.pdbx_description
1 polymer ?
#
loop_
_entity_poly.entity_id
_entity_poly.type
_entity_poly.pdbx_seq_one_letter_code
_entity_poly.pdbx_strand_id
1 'polypeptide(L)'
;SYLTTGQVTALDLYDHKLNLIQENAERLGVADRVRTEKLDARKVHDFFGQNCFDRILVDAPCSGIGLLRRKPDIKYNKETADFMSLQEIQLEILGSVCQTLRKGGIITYSTCTIVSEENFQVVQTFLERHPEFEQVKLEHECKDILKDGCILITPELYGSDGFFISQFRKISD
;
A
#
# COMPACT_ATOMS: atom_id res chain seq x y z
N SER A 1 -10.12 -14.21 10.65
CA SER A 1 -8.80 -14.11 10.00
C SER A 1 -8.67 -15.22 8.95
N TYR A 2 -8.20 -14.87 7.75
CA TYR A 2 -7.92 -15.85 6.68
C TYR A 2 -6.51 -16.46 6.80
N LEU A 3 -5.68 -15.96 7.72
CA LEU A 3 -4.33 -16.46 7.96
C LEU A 3 -4.41 -17.74 8.81
N THR A 4 -4.26 -18.89 8.18
CA THR A 4 -4.25 -20.19 8.87
C THR A 4 -2.87 -20.56 9.40
N THR A 5 -1.80 -20.10 8.75
CA THR A 5 -0.39 -20.30 9.12
C THR A 5 0.41 -19.03 8.87
N GLY A 6 1.60 -18.91 9.46
CA GLY A 6 2.50 -17.78 9.26
C GLY A 6 2.27 -16.63 10.26
N GLN A 7 3.00 -15.55 10.04
CA GLN A 7 3.01 -14.36 10.90
C GLN A 7 2.82 -13.10 10.06
N VAL A 8 2.26 -12.07 10.68
CA VAL A 8 2.14 -10.71 10.14
C VAL A 8 3.05 -9.80 10.94
N THR A 9 3.92 -9.06 10.25
CA THR A 9 4.66 -7.96 10.85
C THR A 9 4.02 -6.65 10.39
N ALA A 10 3.48 -5.89 11.33
CA ALA A 10 2.83 -4.62 11.08
C ALA A 10 3.75 -3.47 11.51
N LEU A 11 3.91 -2.49 10.63
CA LEU A 11 4.81 -1.36 10.83
C LEU A 11 4.02 -0.05 10.92
N ASP A 12 4.43 0.82 11.81
CA ASP A 12 4.01 2.22 11.83
C ASP A 12 5.10 3.09 12.47
N LEU A 13 5.09 4.39 12.19
CA LEU A 13 5.98 5.38 12.80
C LEU A 13 5.54 5.77 14.23
N TYR A 14 4.26 5.59 14.55
CA TYR A 14 3.62 6.11 15.75
C TYR A 14 3.21 5.00 16.72
N ASP A 15 3.69 5.07 17.95
CA ASP A 15 3.41 4.09 19.01
C ASP A 15 1.90 3.89 19.25
N HIS A 16 1.12 4.99 19.22
CA HIS A 16 -0.33 4.89 19.43
C HIS A 16 -1.03 4.05 18.36
N LYS A 17 -0.54 4.05 17.11
CA LYS A 17 -1.09 3.22 16.04
C LYS A 17 -0.67 1.76 16.19
N LEU A 18 0.57 1.51 16.62
CA LEU A 18 1.03 0.15 16.94
C LEU A 18 0.21 -0.45 18.08
N ASN A 19 -0.10 0.33 19.11
CA ASN A 19 -0.98 -0.12 20.19
C ASN A 19 -2.40 -0.48 19.69
N LEU A 20 -2.97 0.34 18.80
CA LEU A 20 -4.27 0.04 18.19
C LEU A 20 -4.24 -1.25 17.35
N ILE A 21 -3.14 -1.53 16.66
CA ILE A 21 -2.96 -2.78 15.91
C ILE A 21 -2.95 -3.95 16.89
N GLN A 22 -2.21 -3.85 18.00
CA GLN A 22 -2.11 -4.89 19.00
C GLN A 22 -3.46 -5.15 19.69
N GLU A 23 -4.16 -4.11 20.12
CA GLU A 23 -5.52 -4.21 20.71
C GLU A 23 -6.50 -4.88 19.75
N ASN A 24 -6.45 -4.54 18.47
CA ASN A 24 -7.29 -5.18 17.46
C ASN A 24 -6.92 -6.65 17.23
N ALA A 25 -5.63 -7.00 17.26
CA ALA A 25 -5.16 -8.36 17.12
C ALA A 25 -5.65 -9.22 18.32
N GLU A 26 -5.59 -8.68 19.53
CA GLU A 26 -6.12 -9.33 20.74
C GLU A 26 -7.64 -9.53 20.66
N ARG A 27 -8.37 -8.47 20.30
CA ARG A 27 -9.83 -8.53 20.13
C ARG A 27 -10.28 -9.57 19.09
N LEU A 28 -9.47 -9.78 18.05
CA LEU A 28 -9.74 -10.76 16.99
C LEU A 28 -9.17 -12.16 17.29
N GLY A 29 -8.47 -12.35 18.42
CA GLY A 29 -7.88 -13.63 18.81
C GLY A 29 -6.73 -14.08 17.91
N VAL A 30 -5.95 -13.14 17.37
CA VAL A 30 -4.82 -13.40 16.46
C VAL A 30 -3.50 -12.76 16.92
N ALA A 31 -3.44 -12.32 18.16
CA ALA A 31 -2.27 -11.61 18.72
C ALA A 31 -1.00 -12.45 18.70
N ASP A 32 -1.12 -13.78 18.78
CA ASP A 32 -0.02 -14.75 18.67
C ASP A 32 0.63 -14.76 17.29
N ARG A 33 -0.01 -14.20 16.27
CA ARG A 33 0.43 -14.15 14.88
C ARG A 33 0.79 -12.76 14.38
N VAL A 34 0.54 -11.73 15.17
CA VAL A 34 0.79 -10.33 14.81
C VAL A 34 1.92 -9.77 15.66
N ARG A 35 2.98 -9.34 14.98
CA ARG A 35 4.09 -8.61 15.58
C ARG A 35 4.04 -7.16 15.10
N THR A 36 4.24 -6.22 16.00
CA THR A 36 4.31 -4.79 15.69
C THR A 36 5.74 -4.28 15.83
N GLU A 37 6.19 -3.44 14.89
CA GLU A 37 7.49 -2.80 14.92
C GLU A 37 7.37 -1.31 14.63
N LYS A 38 8.04 -0.49 15.43
CA LYS A 38 8.14 0.95 15.16
C LYS A 38 9.25 1.20 14.16
N LEU A 39 8.87 1.36 12.89
CA LEU A 39 9.83 1.48 11.80
C LEU A 39 9.29 2.38 10.69
N ASP A 40 10.16 3.22 10.14
CA ASP A 40 9.90 3.92 8.88
C ASP A 40 9.94 2.91 7.72
N ALA A 41 8.85 2.83 6.96
CA ALA A 41 8.74 1.88 5.85
C ALA A 41 9.83 2.09 4.76
N ARG A 42 10.43 3.27 4.68
CA ARG A 42 11.58 3.55 3.81
C ARG A 42 12.87 2.83 4.23
N LYS A 43 12.92 2.28 5.45
CA LYS A 43 14.07 1.59 6.04
C LYS A 43 13.82 0.09 6.25
N VAL A 44 12.77 -0.45 5.67
CA VAL A 44 12.38 -1.87 5.84
C VAL A 44 13.50 -2.80 5.40
N HIS A 45 14.13 -2.51 4.26
CA HIS A 45 15.25 -3.30 3.76
C HIS A 45 16.44 -3.34 4.73
N ASP A 46 16.82 -2.19 5.28
CA ASP A 46 17.95 -2.09 6.21
C ASP A 46 17.70 -2.88 7.51
N PHE A 47 16.44 -2.96 7.93
CA PHE A 47 16.04 -3.62 9.17
C PHE A 47 15.85 -5.13 9.04
N PHE A 48 15.14 -5.58 7.99
CA PHE A 48 14.81 -7.00 7.80
C PHE A 48 15.77 -7.73 6.85
N GLY A 49 16.50 -7.01 5.98
CA GLY A 49 17.31 -7.61 4.92
C GLY A 49 16.49 -8.08 3.72
N GLN A 50 17.08 -8.95 2.91
CA GLN A 50 16.50 -9.41 1.66
C GLN A 50 15.65 -10.67 1.84
N ASN A 51 14.64 -10.83 0.97
CA ASN A 51 13.88 -12.08 0.79
C ASN A 51 13.26 -12.64 2.09
N CYS A 52 12.70 -11.77 2.94
CA CYS A 52 12.11 -12.13 4.25
C CYS A 52 10.61 -12.41 4.17
N PHE A 53 9.91 -11.77 3.24
CA PHE A 53 8.45 -11.77 3.18
C PHE A 53 7.91 -12.44 1.92
N ASP A 54 6.78 -13.12 2.05
CA ASP A 54 6.06 -13.75 0.93
C ASP A 54 4.98 -12.82 0.36
N ARG A 55 4.43 -11.94 1.21
CA ARG A 55 3.39 -10.96 0.87
C ARG A 55 3.64 -9.67 1.61
N ILE A 56 3.49 -8.55 0.93
CA ILE A 56 3.62 -7.21 1.51
C ILE A 56 2.39 -6.39 1.12
N LEU A 57 1.79 -5.73 2.10
CA LEU A 57 0.79 -4.69 1.89
C LEU A 57 1.41 -3.33 2.20
N VAL A 58 1.42 -2.46 1.23
CA VAL A 58 1.80 -1.05 1.36
C VAL A 58 0.53 -0.21 1.26
N ASP A 59 -0.06 0.12 2.42
CA ASP A 59 -1.10 1.14 2.51
C ASP A 59 -0.39 2.49 2.65
N ALA A 60 -0.15 3.13 1.51
CA ALA A 60 0.83 4.20 1.39
C ALA A 60 0.31 5.53 1.97
N PRO A 61 1.19 6.35 2.58
CA PRO A 61 0.84 7.72 2.91
C PRO A 61 0.46 8.45 1.62
N CYS A 62 -0.70 9.10 1.61
CA CYS A 62 -1.24 9.75 0.42
C CYS A 62 -1.99 11.04 0.77
N SER A 63 -2.37 11.80 -0.25
CA SER A 63 -3.12 13.05 -0.08
C SER A 63 -4.50 12.87 0.57
N GLY A 64 -5.08 11.67 0.44
CA GLY A 64 -6.41 11.37 0.96
C GLY A 64 -7.55 12.01 0.16
N ILE A 65 -7.30 12.48 -1.06
CA ILE A 65 -8.33 13.14 -1.92
C ILE A 65 -9.56 12.24 -2.14
N GLY A 66 -9.40 10.92 -2.09
CA GLY A 66 -10.52 9.99 -2.13
C GLY A 66 -11.52 10.11 -0.96
N LEU A 67 -11.11 10.74 0.14
CA LEU A 67 -11.91 10.92 1.36
C LEU A 67 -12.71 12.24 1.39
N LEU A 68 -12.76 13.01 0.31
CA LEU A 68 -13.38 14.33 0.25
C LEU A 68 -14.84 14.36 0.74
N ARG A 69 -15.59 13.27 0.58
CA ARG A 69 -16.96 13.16 1.11
C ARG A 69 -17.02 13.27 2.64
N ARG A 70 -16.06 12.66 3.31
CA ARG A 70 -16.00 12.65 4.79
C ARG A 70 -15.18 13.80 5.36
N LYS A 71 -14.23 14.28 4.58
CA LYS A 71 -13.25 15.31 5.00
C LYS A 71 -13.11 16.37 3.90
N PRO A 72 -14.11 17.25 3.71
CA PRO A 72 -14.09 18.24 2.63
C PRO A 72 -12.92 19.24 2.75
N ASP A 73 -12.39 19.45 3.95
CA ASP A 73 -11.27 20.38 4.20
C ASP A 73 -9.97 19.95 3.52
N ILE A 74 -9.81 18.68 3.14
CA ILE A 74 -8.63 18.19 2.39
C ILE A 74 -8.43 18.98 1.10
N LYS A 75 -9.51 19.41 0.43
CA LYS A 75 -9.47 20.13 -0.83
C LYS A 75 -8.72 21.46 -0.76
N TYR A 76 -8.76 22.13 0.38
CA TYR A 76 -8.18 23.46 0.55
C TYR A 76 -6.72 23.46 0.97
N ASN A 77 -6.18 22.33 1.35
CA ASN A 77 -4.85 22.19 1.96
C ASN A 77 -3.85 21.44 1.09
N LYS A 78 -4.12 21.26 -0.22
CA LYS A 78 -3.25 20.49 -1.12
C LYS A 78 -2.92 21.26 -2.38
N GLU A 79 -1.63 21.37 -2.66
CA GLU A 79 -1.08 21.92 -3.91
C GLU A 79 -0.47 20.79 -4.77
N THR A 80 -0.22 21.04 -6.04
CA THR A 80 0.42 20.07 -6.95
C THR A 80 1.78 19.60 -6.43
N ALA A 81 2.54 20.49 -5.79
CA ALA A 81 3.84 20.15 -5.18
C ALA A 81 3.72 19.09 -4.06
N ASP A 82 2.59 19.06 -3.33
CA ASP A 82 2.34 18.06 -2.29
C ASP A 82 2.17 16.66 -2.88
N PHE A 83 1.50 16.53 -4.04
CA PHE A 83 1.33 15.23 -4.71
C PHE A 83 2.66 14.66 -5.20
N MET A 84 3.54 15.50 -5.75
CA MET A 84 4.87 15.09 -6.19
C MET A 84 5.73 14.64 -5.01
N SER A 85 5.70 15.36 -3.89
CA SER A 85 6.42 14.97 -2.68
C SER A 85 5.92 13.65 -2.09
N LEU A 86 4.59 13.42 -2.13
CA LEU A 86 3.99 12.15 -1.70
C LEU A 86 4.36 11.00 -2.65
N GLN A 87 4.39 11.24 -3.96
CA GLN A 87 4.83 10.27 -4.96
C GLN A 87 6.27 9.80 -4.67
N GLU A 88 7.19 10.73 -4.37
CA GLU A 88 8.57 10.38 -4.02
C GLU A 88 8.63 9.48 -2.78
N ILE A 89 7.92 9.83 -1.72
CA ILE A 89 7.84 9.02 -0.49
C ILE A 89 7.27 7.63 -0.79
N GLN A 90 6.23 7.53 -1.61
CA GLN A 90 5.61 6.27 -2.00
C GLN A 90 6.59 5.38 -2.78
N LEU A 91 7.35 5.97 -3.69
CA LEU A 91 8.39 5.27 -4.45
C LEU A 91 9.57 4.84 -3.58
N GLU A 92 9.99 5.65 -2.61
CA GLU A 92 11.01 5.28 -1.61
C GLU A 92 10.56 4.07 -0.77
N ILE A 93 9.30 4.07 -0.30
CA ILE A 93 8.72 2.95 0.44
C ILE A 93 8.73 1.69 -0.43
N LEU A 94 8.18 1.76 -1.66
CA LEU A 94 8.16 0.63 -2.58
C LEU A 94 9.57 0.11 -2.89
N GLY A 95 10.55 1.00 -3.11
CA GLY A 95 11.95 0.66 -3.37
C GLY A 95 12.64 -0.02 -2.18
N SER A 96 12.23 0.29 -0.95
CA SER A 96 12.73 -0.41 0.24
C SER A 96 12.06 -1.77 0.44
N VAL A 97 10.73 -1.82 0.38
CA VAL A 97 10.01 -3.07 0.68
C VAL A 97 10.20 -4.13 -0.41
N CYS A 98 10.39 -3.74 -1.68
CA CYS A 98 10.54 -4.68 -2.80
C CYS A 98 11.77 -5.59 -2.64
N GLN A 99 12.83 -5.10 -2.00
CA GLN A 99 14.04 -5.86 -1.73
C GLN A 99 13.83 -6.96 -0.68
N THR A 100 12.87 -6.76 0.23
CA THR A 100 12.55 -7.74 1.28
C THR A 100 11.61 -8.85 0.83
N LEU A 101 11.01 -8.72 -0.36
CA LEU A 101 10.09 -9.70 -0.92
C LEU A 101 10.85 -10.86 -1.56
N ARG A 102 10.41 -12.08 -1.30
CA ARG A 102 10.91 -13.29 -1.97
C ARG A 102 10.45 -13.36 -3.41
N LYS A 103 11.23 -14.02 -4.25
CA LYS A 103 10.81 -14.37 -5.62
C LYS A 103 9.48 -15.13 -5.61
N GLY A 104 8.57 -14.76 -6.50
CA GLY A 104 7.20 -15.26 -6.55
C GLY A 104 6.26 -14.59 -5.53
N GLY A 105 6.78 -13.76 -4.64
CA GLY A 105 6.00 -12.96 -3.71
C GLY A 105 5.20 -11.85 -4.38
N ILE A 106 4.27 -11.26 -3.66
CA ILE A 106 3.40 -10.19 -4.14
C ILE A 106 3.43 -9.00 -3.19
N ILE A 107 3.61 -7.80 -3.76
CA ILE A 107 3.33 -6.52 -3.11
C ILE A 107 1.93 -6.09 -3.53
N THR A 108 1.09 -5.73 -2.58
CA THR A 108 -0.15 -5.00 -2.81
C THR A 108 0.08 -3.55 -2.40
N TYR A 109 -0.08 -2.63 -3.34
CA TYR A 109 0.01 -1.19 -3.13
C TYR A 109 -1.39 -0.60 -3.09
N SER A 110 -1.70 0.21 -2.08
CA SER A 110 -3.00 0.87 -1.94
C SER A 110 -2.87 2.31 -1.46
N THR A 111 -3.83 3.13 -1.88
CA THR A 111 -3.99 4.53 -1.44
C THR A 111 -5.45 4.87 -1.27
N CYS A 112 -5.75 5.83 -0.39
CA CYS A 112 -7.07 6.46 -0.28
C CYS A 112 -7.16 7.76 -1.09
N THR A 113 -6.53 7.79 -2.28
CA THR A 113 -6.59 8.93 -3.22
C THR A 113 -7.01 8.46 -4.60
N ILE A 114 -7.53 9.40 -5.40
CA ILE A 114 -7.88 9.19 -6.82
C ILE A 114 -6.91 9.92 -7.76
N VAL A 115 -5.87 10.53 -7.22
CA VAL A 115 -4.88 11.33 -7.96
C VAL A 115 -3.93 10.42 -8.73
N SER A 116 -3.77 10.67 -10.04
CA SER A 116 -2.96 9.83 -10.92
C SER A 116 -1.48 9.80 -10.53
N GLU A 117 -0.96 10.91 -10.04
CA GLU A 117 0.42 11.09 -9.59
C GLU A 117 0.78 10.11 -8.46
N GLU A 118 -0.17 9.87 -7.55
CA GLU A 118 0.01 8.97 -6.40
C GLU A 118 -0.40 7.51 -6.72
N ASN A 119 -1.00 7.26 -7.87
CA ASN A 119 -1.56 5.98 -8.27
C ASN A 119 -0.87 5.40 -9.51
N PHE A 120 -1.37 5.68 -10.71
CA PHE A 120 -0.87 5.11 -11.96
C PHE A 120 0.59 5.50 -12.27
N GLN A 121 0.99 6.73 -11.96
CA GLN A 121 2.36 7.18 -12.19
C GLN A 121 3.34 6.51 -11.21
N VAL A 122 2.93 6.24 -9.96
CA VAL A 122 3.73 5.43 -9.03
C VAL A 122 3.91 4.02 -9.55
N VAL A 123 2.81 3.37 -10.01
CA VAL A 123 2.85 2.02 -10.59
C VAL A 123 3.79 1.95 -11.77
N GLN A 124 3.65 2.88 -12.72
CA GLN A 124 4.50 2.94 -13.92
C GLN A 124 5.97 3.15 -13.54
N THR A 125 6.26 4.16 -12.72
CA THR A 125 7.63 4.48 -12.32
C THR A 125 8.28 3.34 -11.53
N PHE A 126 7.52 2.67 -10.66
CA PHE A 126 8.02 1.51 -9.93
C PHE A 126 8.42 0.38 -10.88
N LEU A 127 7.58 0.02 -11.83
CA LEU A 127 7.86 -1.05 -12.80
C LEU A 127 9.03 -0.71 -13.75
N GLU A 128 9.17 0.56 -14.13
CA GLU A 128 10.32 1.03 -14.93
C GLU A 128 11.63 0.92 -14.16
N ARG A 129 11.63 1.18 -12.85
CA ARG A 129 12.83 1.11 -11.99
C ARG A 129 13.16 -0.31 -11.52
N HIS A 130 12.18 -1.20 -11.52
CA HIS A 130 12.26 -2.55 -10.98
C HIS A 130 11.81 -3.60 -11.99
N PRO A 131 12.66 -3.88 -13.03
CA PRO A 131 12.33 -4.86 -14.08
C PRO A 131 12.21 -6.30 -13.56
N GLU A 132 12.64 -6.56 -12.32
CA GLU A 132 12.44 -7.82 -11.62
C GLU A 132 10.99 -8.01 -11.13
N PHE A 133 10.10 -7.02 -11.36
CA PHE A 133 8.68 -7.08 -11.04
C PHE A 133 7.81 -7.00 -12.29
N GLU A 134 6.67 -7.67 -12.24
CA GLU A 134 5.58 -7.52 -13.20
C GLU A 134 4.29 -7.08 -12.49
N GLN A 135 3.44 -6.33 -13.19
CA GLN A 135 2.12 -6.01 -12.69
C GLN A 135 1.20 -7.24 -12.77
N VAL A 136 0.55 -7.56 -11.65
CA VAL A 136 -0.54 -8.56 -11.62
C VAL A 136 -1.83 -7.84 -11.98
N LYS A 137 -2.43 -8.21 -13.11
CA LYS A 137 -3.75 -7.65 -13.50
C LYS A 137 -4.81 -8.13 -12.52
N LEU A 138 -5.43 -7.16 -11.86
CA LEU A 138 -6.52 -7.42 -10.94
C LEU A 138 -7.82 -7.70 -11.70
N GLU A 139 -8.61 -8.63 -11.18
CA GLU A 139 -9.91 -8.99 -11.70
C GLU A 139 -10.98 -8.73 -10.64
N HIS A 140 -12.15 -8.29 -11.09
CA HIS A 140 -13.31 -8.08 -10.24
C HIS A 140 -14.59 -8.24 -11.06
N GLU A 141 -15.70 -8.61 -10.41
CA GLU A 141 -17.00 -8.73 -11.06
C GLU A 141 -17.50 -7.38 -11.59
N CYS A 142 -17.34 -6.31 -10.79
CA CYS A 142 -17.63 -4.94 -11.22
C CYS A 142 -16.52 -4.43 -12.12
N LYS A 143 -16.74 -4.42 -13.43
CA LYS A 143 -15.74 -3.99 -14.42
C LYS A 143 -15.43 -2.50 -14.38
N ASP A 144 -16.37 -1.68 -13.93
CA ASP A 144 -16.26 -0.21 -13.90
C ASP A 144 -15.16 0.30 -12.97
N ILE A 145 -14.72 -0.52 -11.99
CA ILE A 145 -13.61 -0.18 -11.10
C ILE A 145 -12.25 -0.64 -11.63
N LEU A 146 -12.21 -1.41 -12.72
CA LEU A 146 -10.96 -1.91 -13.30
C LEU A 146 -10.41 -0.92 -14.32
N LYS A 147 -9.17 -0.47 -14.11
CA LYS A 147 -8.47 0.44 -15.00
C LYS A 147 -6.99 0.07 -15.06
N ASP A 148 -6.47 -0.19 -16.26
CA ASP A 148 -5.06 -0.49 -16.52
C ASP A 148 -4.48 -1.60 -15.62
N GLY A 149 -5.26 -2.65 -15.36
CA GLY A 149 -4.89 -3.77 -14.49
C GLY A 149 -4.95 -3.47 -12.99
N CYS A 150 -5.39 -2.28 -12.60
CA CYS A 150 -5.60 -1.84 -11.22
C CYS A 150 -7.08 -1.78 -10.87
N ILE A 151 -7.38 -1.63 -9.59
CA ILE A 151 -8.71 -1.21 -9.10
C ILE A 151 -8.63 0.27 -8.77
N LEU A 152 -9.55 1.06 -9.34
CA LEU A 152 -9.79 2.45 -8.98
C LEU A 152 -11.27 2.64 -8.66
N ILE A 153 -11.57 2.89 -7.41
CA ILE A 153 -12.91 3.25 -6.95
C ILE A 153 -12.96 4.77 -6.85
N THR A 154 -13.93 5.40 -7.50
CA THR A 154 -14.16 6.83 -7.38
C THR A 154 -15.49 7.11 -6.67
N PRO A 155 -15.62 8.24 -5.96
CA PRO A 155 -16.84 8.56 -5.21
C PRO A 155 -18.11 8.61 -6.08
N GLU A 156 -17.98 8.94 -7.36
CA GLU A 156 -19.10 9.03 -8.29
C GLU A 156 -19.73 7.67 -8.59
N LEU A 157 -18.92 6.59 -8.62
CA LEU A 157 -19.40 5.27 -9.03
C LEU A 157 -20.35 4.65 -8.00
N TYR A 158 -19.99 4.72 -6.72
CA TYR A 158 -20.74 4.00 -5.66
C TYR A 158 -21.10 4.88 -4.47
N GLY A 159 -20.89 6.19 -4.55
CA GLY A 159 -21.07 7.07 -3.40
C GLY A 159 -20.18 6.67 -2.20
N SER A 160 -19.10 5.94 -2.43
CA SER A 160 -18.12 5.50 -1.44
C SER A 160 -16.93 6.46 -1.37
N ASP A 161 -15.94 6.15 -0.55
CA ASP A 161 -14.64 6.80 -0.62
C ASP A 161 -13.88 6.36 -1.88
N GLY A 162 -13.02 7.24 -2.37
CA GLY A 162 -12.08 6.90 -3.43
C GLY A 162 -10.96 6.01 -2.92
N PHE A 163 -10.59 4.99 -3.69
CA PHE A 163 -9.54 4.04 -3.31
C PHE A 163 -8.85 3.47 -4.55
N PHE A 164 -7.56 3.21 -4.42
CA PHE A 164 -6.75 2.61 -5.48
C PHE A 164 -6.02 1.37 -4.98
N ILE A 165 -5.92 0.34 -5.82
CA ILE A 165 -5.16 -0.88 -5.55
C ILE A 165 -4.41 -1.31 -6.81
N SER A 166 -3.13 -1.65 -6.66
CA SER A 166 -2.32 -2.34 -7.65
C SER A 166 -1.54 -3.48 -7.00
N GLN A 167 -1.16 -4.48 -7.79
CA GLN A 167 -0.33 -5.59 -7.32
C GLN A 167 0.88 -5.81 -8.23
N PHE A 168 2.00 -6.16 -7.60
CA PHE A 168 3.26 -6.48 -8.28
C PHE A 168 3.76 -7.85 -7.83
N ARG A 169 4.21 -8.67 -8.77
CA ARG A 169 4.85 -9.96 -8.49
C ARG A 169 6.33 -9.87 -8.76
N LYS A 170 7.16 -10.35 -7.85
CA LYS A 170 8.61 -10.49 -8.06
C LYS A 170 8.87 -11.74 -8.93
N ILE A 171 9.39 -11.55 -10.14
CA ILE A 171 9.61 -12.61 -11.13
C ILE A 171 11.07 -13.10 -11.18
N SER A 172 12.01 -12.27 -10.72
CA SER A 172 13.43 -12.60 -10.62
C SER A 172 14.06 -11.98 -9.36
N ASP A 173 15.22 -12.45 -9.01
CA ASP A 173 16.05 -11.88 -7.92
C ASP A 173 16.95 -10.76 -8.48
#